data_d105a2a9de8566db7e71393fc12e9bf2
#
_entry.id   d105a2a9de8566db7e71393fc12e9bf2
#
_cell.length_a   1.000
_cell.length_b   1.000
_cell.length_c   1.000
_cell.angle_alpha   90.00
_cell.angle_beta   90.00
_cell.angle_gamma   90.00
#
_symmetry.space_group_name_H-M   'P 1'
#
loop_
_entity.id
_entity.type
_entity.pdbx_description
1 polymer ?
#
loop_
_entity_poly.entity_id
_entity_poly.type
_entity_poly.pdbx_seq_one_letter_code
_entity_poly.pdbx_strand_id
1 'polypeptide(L)'
;MIIAAADNAFQLQGPQPLLAPAFWETYGWLIAVLLVLLAFAGWAIVFFIRKQRPAPAPRLALEAALEGAENNPGEAHALALVLALRTYLHALDARAGIALSTEELAAQLLRLPAFLPARQSLLAALQAADAGKFSGAKIPTTLLIAGVRDALHKIEDARRALATKQPIPLIPRRSTPPELPRKDFA
;
A
#
# COMPACT_ATOMS: atom_id res chain seq x y z
N MET A 1 -83.35 20.77 -53.64
CA MET A 1 -82.11 21.34 -53.03
C MET A 1 -82.25 21.14 -51.53
N ILE A 2 -81.70 20.03 -50.99
CA ILE A 2 -81.85 19.61 -49.59
C ILE A 2 -80.55 19.89 -48.94
N ILE A 3 -80.56 20.84 -47.99
CA ILE A 3 -79.37 21.19 -47.16
C ILE A 3 -79.41 20.22 -45.98
N ALA A 4 -78.51 19.27 -45.95
CA ALA A 4 -78.23 18.40 -44.82
C ALA A 4 -77.54 19.21 -43.75
N ALA A 5 -78.27 19.46 -42.63
CA ALA A 5 -77.69 20.01 -41.41
C ALA A 5 -76.75 18.97 -40.79
N ALA A 6 -75.44 19.31 -40.71
CA ALA A 6 -74.50 18.50 -39.99
C ALA A 6 -74.71 18.70 -38.48
N ASP A 7 -75.28 17.69 -37.85
CA ASP A 7 -75.36 17.58 -36.40
C ASP A 7 -73.94 17.37 -35.84
N ASN A 8 -73.30 18.46 -35.54
CA ASN A 8 -72.06 18.43 -34.73
C ASN A 8 -72.51 18.16 -33.24
N ALA A 9 -72.79 16.90 -32.96
CA ALA A 9 -72.93 16.48 -31.58
C ALA A 9 -71.57 16.65 -30.86
N PHE A 10 -71.45 17.73 -30.12
CA PHE A 10 -70.45 17.89 -29.15
C PHE A 10 -70.56 16.73 -28.13
N GLN A 11 -69.80 15.66 -28.36
CA GLN A 11 -69.66 14.63 -27.37
C GLN A 11 -68.83 15.23 -26.22
N LEU A 12 -69.45 15.68 -25.17
CA LEU A 12 -68.86 16.00 -23.90
C LEU A 12 -68.19 14.71 -23.42
N GLN A 13 -66.88 14.61 -23.61
CA GLN A 13 -66.10 13.56 -22.95
C GLN A 13 -66.32 13.73 -21.45
N GLY A 14 -66.91 12.73 -20.83
CA GLY A 14 -67.03 12.68 -19.36
C GLY A 14 -65.67 12.84 -18.71
N PRO A 15 -65.64 13.28 -17.44
CA PRO A 15 -64.40 13.48 -16.73
C PRO A 15 -63.55 12.18 -16.81
N GLN A 16 -62.40 12.29 -17.45
CA GLN A 16 -61.46 11.17 -17.51
C GLN A 16 -61.07 10.81 -16.07
N PRO A 17 -61.13 9.53 -15.66
CA PRO A 17 -60.65 9.13 -14.35
C PRO A 17 -59.20 9.55 -14.22
N LEU A 18 -58.89 10.34 -13.18
CA LEU A 18 -57.51 10.67 -12.82
C LEU A 18 -56.79 9.34 -12.57
N LEU A 19 -56.02 8.91 -13.55
CA LEU A 19 -55.11 7.76 -13.41
C LEU A 19 -54.16 8.10 -12.24
N ALA A 20 -54.17 7.26 -11.21
CA ALA A 20 -53.22 7.41 -10.12
C ALA A 20 -51.79 7.46 -10.71
N PRO A 21 -50.95 8.42 -10.31
CA PRO A 21 -49.61 8.54 -10.85
C PRO A 21 -48.90 7.19 -10.72
N ALA A 22 -48.23 6.76 -11.81
CA ALA A 22 -47.53 5.49 -11.80
C ALA A 22 -46.47 5.51 -10.68
N PHE A 23 -46.28 4.39 -9.98
CA PHE A 23 -45.33 4.23 -8.88
C PHE A 23 -43.97 4.85 -9.21
N TRP A 24 -43.50 4.71 -10.44
CA TRP A 24 -42.26 5.24 -10.94
C TRP A 24 -42.22 6.78 -11.01
N GLU A 25 -43.33 7.43 -11.26
CA GLU A 25 -43.41 8.90 -11.29
C GLU A 25 -43.31 9.49 -9.88
N THR A 26 -43.80 8.78 -8.88
CA THR A 26 -43.83 9.25 -7.49
C THR A 26 -42.55 8.86 -6.75
N TYR A 27 -42.02 7.64 -6.97
CA TYR A 27 -40.92 7.07 -6.17
C TYR A 27 -39.64 6.82 -6.98
N GLY A 28 -39.64 7.00 -8.31
CA GLY A 28 -38.51 6.71 -9.16
C GLY A 28 -37.27 7.48 -8.76
N TRP A 29 -37.40 8.73 -8.33
CA TRP A 29 -36.28 9.54 -7.86
C TRP A 29 -35.67 9.02 -6.53
N LEU A 30 -36.51 8.50 -5.62
CA LEU A 30 -36.07 7.89 -4.36
C LEU A 30 -35.23 6.62 -4.63
N ILE A 31 -35.67 5.81 -5.58
CA ILE A 31 -34.94 4.61 -6.00
C ILE A 31 -33.59 4.99 -6.60
N ALA A 32 -33.58 6.01 -7.46
CA ALA A 32 -32.33 6.51 -8.05
C ALA A 32 -31.35 7.02 -6.97
N VAL A 33 -31.83 7.80 -6.00
CA VAL A 33 -31.00 8.28 -4.87
C VAL A 33 -30.47 7.11 -4.04
N LEU A 34 -31.32 6.12 -3.74
CA LEU A 34 -30.92 4.94 -2.99
C LEU A 34 -29.81 4.14 -3.70
N LEU A 35 -29.92 3.95 -5.01
CA LEU A 35 -28.91 3.27 -5.82
C LEU A 35 -27.57 4.02 -5.81
N VAL A 36 -27.61 5.35 -5.93
CA VAL A 36 -26.40 6.19 -5.85
C VAL A 36 -25.73 6.07 -4.47
N LEU A 37 -26.54 6.11 -3.39
CA LEU A 37 -26.01 5.93 -2.02
C LEU A 37 -25.39 4.55 -1.82
N LEU A 38 -26.02 3.49 -2.32
CA LEU A 38 -25.48 2.13 -2.25
C LEU A 38 -24.17 1.99 -3.05
N ALA A 39 -24.11 2.58 -4.25
CA ALA A 39 -22.88 2.60 -5.05
C ALA A 39 -21.76 3.36 -4.33
N PHE A 40 -22.06 4.50 -3.72
CA PHE A 40 -21.10 5.28 -2.96
C PHE A 40 -20.64 4.56 -1.69
N ALA A 41 -21.55 3.92 -0.96
CA ALA A 41 -21.22 3.11 0.20
C ALA A 41 -20.33 1.92 -0.17
N GLY A 42 -20.65 1.21 -1.25
CA GLY A 42 -19.82 0.13 -1.79
C GLY A 42 -18.43 0.61 -2.17
N TRP A 43 -18.33 1.75 -2.87
CA TRP A 43 -17.05 2.36 -3.21
C TRP A 43 -16.25 2.77 -1.96
N ALA A 44 -16.89 3.40 -0.97
CA ALA A 44 -16.27 3.81 0.29
C ALA A 44 -15.74 2.59 1.06
N ILE A 45 -16.50 1.49 1.14
CA ILE A 45 -16.08 0.25 1.79
C ILE A 45 -14.85 -0.33 1.10
N VAL A 46 -14.84 -0.43 -0.23
CA VAL A 46 -13.69 -0.93 -1.00
C VAL A 46 -12.48 -0.03 -0.80
N PHE A 47 -12.67 1.29 -0.81
CA PHE A 47 -11.60 2.26 -0.56
C PHE A 47 -11.01 2.11 0.86
N PHE A 48 -11.87 1.97 1.88
CA PHE A 48 -11.45 1.78 3.27
C PHE A 48 -10.71 0.46 3.48
N ILE A 49 -11.21 -0.64 2.91
CA ILE A 49 -10.55 -1.96 2.97
C ILE A 49 -9.18 -1.90 2.29
N ARG A 50 -9.07 -1.24 1.13
CA ARG A 50 -7.78 -1.06 0.45
C ARG A 50 -6.79 -0.25 1.28
N LYS A 51 -7.26 0.80 1.95
CA LYS A 51 -6.43 1.65 2.82
C LYS A 51 -6.01 0.95 4.12
N GLN A 52 -6.84 0.04 4.64
CA GLN A 52 -6.55 -0.71 5.87
C GLN A 52 -5.76 -1.99 5.64
N ARG A 53 -5.49 -2.40 4.39
CA ARG A 53 -4.60 -3.53 4.17
C ARG A 53 -3.24 -3.15 4.74
N PRO A 54 -2.75 -3.82 5.80
CA PRO A 54 -1.41 -3.58 6.31
C PRO A 54 -0.44 -3.73 5.14
N ALA A 55 0.42 -2.74 4.95
CA ALA A 55 1.47 -2.85 3.95
C ALA A 55 2.21 -4.17 4.20
N PRO A 56 2.46 -4.99 3.17
CA PRO A 56 3.21 -6.23 3.36
C PRO A 56 4.51 -5.91 4.07
N ALA A 57 4.94 -6.79 4.98
CA ALA A 57 6.21 -6.59 5.68
C ALA A 57 7.28 -6.23 4.64
N PRO A 58 8.11 -5.21 4.87
CA PRO A 58 9.03 -4.65 3.86
C PRO A 58 9.91 -5.71 3.20
N ARG A 59 10.23 -6.75 3.94
CA ARG A 59 10.96 -7.92 3.42
C ARG A 59 10.14 -8.69 2.38
N LEU A 60 8.88 -9.01 2.67
CA LEU A 60 7.99 -9.72 1.73
C LEU A 60 7.73 -8.89 0.48
N ALA A 61 7.62 -7.57 0.63
CA ALA A 61 7.49 -6.67 -0.51
C ALA A 61 8.73 -6.69 -1.40
N LEU A 62 9.94 -6.76 -0.81
CA LEU A 62 11.19 -6.87 -1.55
C LEU A 62 11.32 -8.22 -2.25
N GLU A 63 10.99 -9.33 -1.56
CA GLU A 63 11.01 -10.67 -2.15
C GLU A 63 10.02 -10.79 -3.32
N ALA A 64 8.80 -10.26 -3.18
CA ALA A 64 7.81 -10.21 -4.26
C ALA A 64 8.26 -9.34 -5.45
N ALA A 65 8.90 -8.20 -5.19
CA ALA A 65 9.45 -7.34 -6.25
C ALA A 65 10.61 -8.02 -6.98
N LEU A 66 11.43 -8.79 -6.27
CA LEU A 66 12.54 -9.56 -6.82
C LEU A 66 12.02 -10.68 -7.72
N GLU A 67 11.05 -11.45 -7.26
CA GLU A 67 10.39 -12.49 -8.06
C GLU A 67 9.69 -11.91 -9.30
N GLY A 68 9.02 -10.76 -9.15
CA GLY A 68 8.40 -10.05 -10.28
C GLY A 68 9.43 -9.62 -11.33
N ALA A 69 10.60 -9.13 -10.92
CA ALA A 69 11.67 -8.72 -11.81
C ALA A 69 12.35 -9.91 -12.50
N GLU A 70 12.41 -11.06 -11.85
CA GLU A 70 12.95 -12.31 -12.44
C GLU A 70 12.01 -12.88 -13.50
N ASN A 71 10.72 -12.95 -13.19
CA ASN A 71 9.72 -13.51 -14.09
C ASN A 71 9.43 -12.61 -15.29
N ASN A 72 9.60 -11.30 -15.13
CA ASN A 72 9.29 -10.32 -16.16
C ASN A 72 10.33 -9.18 -16.17
N PRO A 73 11.54 -9.44 -16.75
CA PRO A 73 12.61 -8.46 -16.77
C PRO A 73 12.24 -7.25 -17.64
N GLY A 74 11.83 -6.16 -16.99
CA GLY A 74 11.45 -4.90 -17.62
C GLY A 74 11.81 -3.71 -16.73
N GLU A 75 11.87 -2.53 -17.34
CA GLU A 75 12.25 -1.30 -16.63
C GLU A 75 11.31 -0.98 -15.45
N ALA A 76 10.00 -1.19 -15.64
CA ALA A 76 9.02 -0.98 -14.58
C ALA A 76 9.28 -1.89 -13.36
N HIS A 77 9.62 -3.16 -13.58
CA HIS A 77 9.94 -4.10 -12.51
C HIS A 77 11.29 -3.80 -11.86
N ALA A 78 12.28 -3.34 -12.64
CA ALA A 78 13.55 -2.87 -12.09
C ALA A 78 13.37 -1.66 -11.19
N LEU A 79 12.55 -0.68 -11.57
CA LEU A 79 12.24 0.48 -10.74
C LEU A 79 11.45 0.09 -9.48
N ALA A 80 10.49 -0.82 -9.60
CA ALA A 80 9.74 -1.35 -8.45
C ALA A 80 10.68 -2.07 -7.46
N LEU A 81 11.64 -2.85 -7.96
CA LEU A 81 12.65 -3.54 -7.15
C LEU A 81 13.53 -2.55 -6.38
N VAL A 82 14.00 -1.47 -7.02
CA VAL A 82 14.79 -0.43 -6.37
C VAL A 82 13.98 0.28 -5.27
N LEU A 83 12.72 0.60 -5.53
CA LEU A 83 11.84 1.22 -4.54
C LEU A 83 11.60 0.28 -3.35
N ALA A 84 11.34 -1.00 -3.61
CA ALA A 84 11.16 -2.01 -2.57
C ALA A 84 12.45 -2.18 -1.74
N LEU A 85 13.62 -2.18 -2.37
CA LEU A 85 14.91 -2.21 -1.68
C LEU A 85 15.10 -1.00 -0.76
N ARG A 86 14.86 0.21 -1.24
CA ARG A 86 14.96 1.43 -0.42
C ARG A 86 13.97 1.42 0.75
N THR A 87 12.76 0.96 0.52
CA THR A 87 11.74 0.81 1.56
C THR A 87 12.18 -0.20 2.62
N TYR A 88 12.77 -1.32 2.20
CA TYR A 88 13.31 -2.33 3.10
C TYR A 88 14.46 -1.78 3.95
N LEU A 89 15.43 -1.09 3.35
CA LEU A 89 16.54 -0.47 4.07
C LEU A 89 16.05 0.55 5.09
N HIS A 90 15.09 1.40 4.73
CA HIS A 90 14.49 2.39 5.63
C HIS A 90 13.74 1.74 6.80
N ALA A 91 13.05 0.63 6.55
CA ALA A 91 12.37 -0.12 7.60
C ALA A 91 13.33 -0.79 8.59
N LEU A 92 14.54 -1.13 8.14
CA LEU A 92 15.59 -1.67 9.01
C LEU A 92 16.28 -0.57 9.84
N ASP A 93 16.52 0.59 9.23
CA ASP A 93 17.10 1.76 9.90
C ASP A 93 16.58 3.04 9.24
N ALA A 94 15.87 3.86 10.01
CA ALA A 94 15.27 5.10 9.50
C ALA A 94 16.30 6.08 8.92
N ARG A 95 17.58 5.98 9.29
CA ARG A 95 18.68 6.78 8.74
C ARG A 95 19.00 6.43 7.29
N ALA A 96 18.64 5.22 6.84
CA ALA A 96 18.68 4.84 5.43
C ALA A 96 17.40 5.35 4.73
N GLY A 97 17.24 6.67 4.65
CA GLY A 97 16.02 7.32 4.15
C GLY A 97 15.70 6.97 2.70
N ILE A 98 14.41 6.82 2.41
CA ILE A 98 13.92 6.53 1.04
C ILE A 98 14.23 7.67 0.07
N ALA A 99 14.23 8.92 0.57
CA ALA A 99 14.43 10.13 -0.22
C ALA A 99 15.91 10.49 -0.45
N LEU A 100 16.86 9.76 0.18
CA LEU A 100 18.28 10.02 0.01
C LEU A 100 18.73 9.72 -1.43
N SER A 101 19.63 10.56 -1.95
CA SER A 101 20.35 10.22 -3.17
C SER A 101 21.19 8.96 -2.97
N THR A 102 21.62 8.32 -4.06
CA THR A 102 22.49 7.11 -3.95
C THR A 102 23.82 7.41 -3.28
N GLU A 103 24.35 8.61 -3.47
CA GLU A 103 25.60 9.06 -2.82
C GLU A 103 25.43 9.29 -1.33
N GLU A 104 24.36 9.98 -0.93
CA GLU A 104 24.02 10.19 0.48
C GLU A 104 23.74 8.88 1.20
N LEU A 105 23.01 7.97 0.55
CA LEU A 105 22.74 6.64 1.08
C LEU A 105 24.07 5.86 1.22
N ALA A 106 24.98 5.94 0.25
CA ALA A 106 26.30 5.34 0.33
C ALA A 106 27.10 5.82 1.56
N ALA A 107 27.06 7.14 1.82
CA ALA A 107 27.72 7.73 2.99
C ALA A 107 27.07 7.28 4.31
N GLN A 108 25.75 7.14 4.33
CA GLN A 108 25.02 6.64 5.51
C GLN A 108 25.30 5.15 5.78
N LEU A 109 25.34 4.31 4.74
CA LEU A 109 25.62 2.88 4.87
C LEU A 109 27.00 2.60 5.50
N LEU A 110 27.97 3.53 5.35
CA LEU A 110 29.27 3.45 6.03
C LEU A 110 29.17 3.56 7.56
N ARG A 111 28.14 4.28 8.04
CA ARG A 111 27.95 4.55 9.47
C ARG A 111 27.06 3.49 10.14
N LEU A 112 26.51 2.56 9.38
CA LEU A 112 25.55 1.56 9.85
C LEU A 112 26.17 0.17 9.79
N PRO A 113 26.65 -0.38 10.93
CA PRO A 113 27.38 -1.64 10.97
C PRO A 113 26.59 -2.83 10.42
N ALA A 114 25.27 -2.80 10.54
CA ALA A 114 24.41 -3.85 10.01
C ALA A 114 24.46 -3.98 8.47
N PHE A 115 24.79 -2.91 7.75
CA PHE A 115 24.83 -2.88 6.28
C PHE A 115 26.25 -3.02 5.71
N LEU A 116 27.29 -2.94 6.54
CA LEU A 116 28.69 -3.00 6.08
C LEU A 116 28.99 -4.23 5.20
N PRO A 117 28.56 -5.46 5.55
CA PRO A 117 28.83 -6.64 4.73
C PRO A 117 28.15 -6.60 3.36
N ALA A 118 26.97 -5.95 3.26
CA ALA A 118 26.18 -5.86 2.04
C ALA A 118 26.48 -4.60 1.22
N ARG A 119 27.33 -3.70 1.71
CA ARG A 119 27.54 -2.36 1.14
C ARG A 119 27.87 -2.39 -0.35
N GLN A 120 28.83 -3.21 -0.75
CA GLN A 120 29.26 -3.26 -2.15
C GLN A 120 28.14 -3.70 -3.07
N SER A 121 27.41 -4.75 -2.69
CA SER A 121 26.28 -5.27 -3.46
C SER A 121 25.13 -4.26 -3.54
N LEU A 122 24.83 -3.55 -2.43
CA LEU A 122 23.83 -2.48 -2.39
C LEU A 122 24.22 -1.33 -3.32
N LEU A 123 25.45 -0.85 -3.25
CA LEU A 123 25.93 0.26 -4.08
C LEU A 123 25.95 -0.12 -5.55
N ALA A 124 26.43 -1.31 -5.89
CA ALA A 124 26.44 -1.79 -7.28
C ALA A 124 25.00 -1.86 -7.85
N ALA A 125 24.03 -2.36 -7.07
CA ALA A 125 22.64 -2.43 -7.48
C ALA A 125 22.03 -1.02 -7.67
N LEU A 126 22.24 -0.11 -6.74
CA LEU A 126 21.71 1.26 -6.82
C LEU A 126 22.36 2.06 -7.95
N GLN A 127 23.67 1.95 -8.16
CA GLN A 127 24.37 2.61 -9.26
C GLN A 127 23.92 2.08 -10.62
N ALA A 128 23.70 0.75 -10.74
CA ALA A 128 23.16 0.17 -11.97
C ALA A 128 21.76 0.70 -12.30
N ALA A 129 20.94 0.91 -11.27
CA ALA A 129 19.62 1.50 -11.44
C ALA A 129 19.67 2.98 -11.85
N ASP A 130 20.54 3.76 -11.21
CA ASP A 130 20.71 5.19 -11.52
C ASP A 130 21.33 5.39 -12.92
N ALA A 131 22.30 4.57 -13.31
CA ALA A 131 22.84 4.60 -14.67
C ALA A 131 21.76 4.39 -15.72
N GLY A 132 20.84 3.43 -15.53
CA GLY A 132 19.70 3.23 -16.42
C GLY A 132 18.76 4.43 -16.48
N LYS A 133 18.51 5.05 -15.34
CA LYS A 133 17.60 6.20 -15.22
C LYS A 133 18.10 7.46 -15.94
N PHE A 134 19.41 7.74 -15.86
CA PHE A 134 19.99 9.00 -16.32
C PHE A 134 20.67 8.90 -17.68
N SER A 135 21.12 7.72 -18.08
CA SER A 135 21.80 7.52 -19.38
C SER A 135 20.86 7.15 -20.53
N GLY A 136 19.58 6.86 -20.24
CA GLY A 136 18.65 6.30 -21.24
C GLY A 136 19.02 4.88 -21.69
N ALA A 137 20.06 4.28 -21.10
CA ALA A 137 20.42 2.90 -21.33
C ALA A 137 19.46 1.96 -20.62
N LYS A 138 19.23 0.78 -21.15
CA LYS A 138 18.43 -0.24 -20.47
C LYS A 138 19.09 -0.61 -19.16
N ILE A 139 18.31 -0.59 -18.07
CA ILE A 139 18.77 -1.05 -16.75
C ILE A 139 19.21 -2.52 -16.88
N PRO A 140 20.43 -2.87 -16.50
CA PRO A 140 20.89 -4.27 -16.52
C PRO A 140 20.20 -5.06 -15.42
N THR A 141 18.96 -5.49 -15.68
CA THR A 141 18.06 -6.11 -14.69
C THR A 141 18.68 -7.33 -14.02
N THR A 142 19.46 -8.11 -14.76
CA THR A 142 20.13 -9.30 -14.21
C THR A 142 21.18 -8.93 -13.15
N LEU A 143 21.97 -7.88 -13.38
CA LEU A 143 22.95 -7.39 -12.40
C LEU A 143 22.25 -6.77 -11.18
N LEU A 144 21.16 -6.05 -11.41
CA LEU A 144 20.35 -5.49 -10.34
C LEU A 144 19.78 -6.59 -9.45
N ILE A 145 19.16 -7.61 -10.04
CA ILE A 145 18.58 -8.76 -9.31
C ILE A 145 19.66 -9.48 -8.49
N ALA A 146 20.79 -9.80 -9.13
CA ALA A 146 21.90 -10.47 -8.45
C ALA A 146 22.45 -9.64 -7.28
N GLY A 147 22.62 -8.33 -7.48
CA GLY A 147 23.10 -7.42 -6.45
C GLY A 147 22.12 -7.29 -5.27
N VAL A 148 20.83 -7.18 -5.54
CA VAL A 148 19.79 -7.11 -4.50
C VAL A 148 19.71 -8.40 -3.71
N ARG A 149 19.74 -9.56 -4.39
CA ARG A 149 19.71 -10.88 -3.74
C ARG A 149 20.91 -11.09 -2.82
N ASP A 150 22.12 -10.81 -3.29
CA ASP A 150 23.34 -10.90 -2.50
C ASP A 150 23.32 -9.94 -1.30
N ALA A 151 22.86 -8.70 -1.51
CA ALA A 151 22.70 -7.74 -0.45
C ALA A 151 21.70 -8.21 0.63
N LEU A 152 20.56 -8.75 0.22
CA LEU A 152 19.55 -9.28 1.15
C LEU A 152 20.14 -10.39 2.03
N HIS A 153 20.81 -11.36 1.43
CA HIS A 153 21.46 -12.44 2.19
C HIS A 153 22.48 -11.90 3.21
N LYS A 154 23.38 -11.03 2.78
CA LYS A 154 24.39 -10.46 3.67
C LYS A 154 23.81 -9.64 4.82
N ILE A 155 22.72 -8.87 4.57
CA ILE A 155 22.04 -8.12 5.62
C ILE A 155 21.39 -9.07 6.63
N GLU A 156 20.69 -10.10 6.17
CA GLU A 156 20.02 -11.04 7.05
C GLU A 156 21.03 -11.85 7.88
N ASP A 157 22.15 -12.25 7.29
CA ASP A 157 23.23 -12.94 8.03
C ASP A 157 23.88 -12.03 9.07
N ALA A 158 24.15 -10.77 8.73
CA ALA A 158 24.65 -9.79 9.68
C ALA A 158 23.67 -9.55 10.84
N ARG A 159 22.38 -9.46 10.57
CA ARG A 159 21.34 -9.30 11.59
C ARG A 159 21.28 -10.51 12.52
N ARG A 160 21.33 -11.73 11.98
CA ARG A 160 21.37 -12.96 12.79
C ARG A 160 22.60 -12.99 13.67
N ALA A 161 23.77 -12.63 13.14
CA ALA A 161 25.01 -12.57 13.90
C ALA A 161 24.95 -11.53 15.03
N LEU A 162 24.34 -10.38 14.79
CA LEU A 162 24.14 -9.34 15.82
C LEU A 162 23.14 -9.78 16.89
N ALA A 163 22.04 -10.41 16.50
CA ALA A 163 21.05 -10.94 17.44
C ALA A 163 21.62 -12.02 18.35
N THR A 164 22.51 -12.87 17.83
CA THR A 164 23.17 -13.91 18.60
C THR A 164 24.21 -13.33 19.60
N LYS A 165 24.81 -12.18 19.27
CA LYS A 165 25.80 -11.51 20.15
C LYS A 165 25.17 -10.63 21.25
N GLN A 166 23.91 -10.28 21.15
CA GLN A 166 23.22 -9.57 22.23
C GLN A 166 22.83 -10.58 23.31
N PRO A 167 23.43 -10.54 24.53
CA PRO A 167 22.94 -11.32 25.63
C PRO A 167 21.49 -10.92 25.89
N ILE A 168 20.61 -11.91 25.98
CA ILE A 168 19.21 -11.70 26.38
C ILE A 168 19.25 -10.84 27.63
N PRO A 169 18.71 -9.59 27.64
CA PRO A 169 18.64 -8.81 28.86
C PRO A 169 17.82 -9.63 29.83
N LEU A 170 18.52 -10.15 30.87
CA LEU A 170 17.84 -10.74 32.03
C LEU A 170 16.90 -9.67 32.52
N ILE A 171 15.61 -9.82 32.25
CA ILE A 171 14.57 -8.99 32.85
C ILE A 171 14.83 -9.08 34.34
N PRO A 172 15.22 -8.00 35.03
CA PRO A 172 15.45 -8.05 36.43
C PRO A 172 14.15 -8.57 37.05
N ARG A 173 14.25 -9.78 37.69
CA ARG A 173 13.12 -10.31 38.45
C ARG A 173 12.67 -9.17 39.35
N ARG A 174 11.45 -8.69 39.10
CA ARG A 174 10.79 -7.68 39.92
C ARG A 174 11.01 -8.09 41.36
N SER A 175 11.92 -7.40 42.05
CA SER A 175 12.10 -7.56 43.47
C SER A 175 10.73 -7.37 44.08
N THR A 176 10.31 -8.37 44.83
CA THR A 176 9.10 -8.35 45.66
C THR A 176 8.99 -6.98 46.31
N PRO A 177 7.83 -6.30 46.26
CA PRO A 177 7.68 -5.00 46.89
C PRO A 177 8.07 -5.17 48.36
N PRO A 178 8.79 -4.22 48.98
CA PRO A 178 9.10 -4.28 50.41
C PRO A 178 7.78 -4.38 51.19
N GLU A 179 7.67 -5.40 52.01
CA GLU A 179 6.56 -5.58 52.95
C GLU A 179 6.46 -4.31 53.81
N LEU A 180 5.37 -3.56 53.63
CA LEU A 180 5.08 -2.40 54.45
C LEU A 180 4.91 -2.88 55.91
N PRO A 181 5.60 -2.28 56.91
CA PRO A 181 5.44 -2.65 58.30
C PRO A 181 3.98 -2.47 58.72
N ARG A 182 3.39 -3.58 59.22
CA ARG A 182 2.07 -3.58 59.82
C ARG A 182 2.11 -2.62 61.03
N LYS A 183 1.41 -1.50 60.91
CA LYS A 183 1.13 -0.66 62.06
C LYS A 183 0.09 -1.38 62.91
N ASP A 184 0.55 -1.97 64.01
CA ASP A 184 -0.34 -2.44 65.08
C ASP A 184 -0.94 -1.22 65.71
N PHE A 185 -2.22 -0.98 65.47
CA PHE A 185 -3.02 -0.04 66.26
C PHE A 185 -3.52 -0.78 67.44
N ALA A 186 -2.94 -0.43 68.67
CA ALA A 186 -3.50 -0.71 69.93
C ALA A 186 -4.49 0.39 70.31
#